data_214480f32d292fa0d510e2654e8b603a
#
_entry.id   214480f32d292fa0d510e2654e8b603a
#
_cell.length_a   1.000
_cell.length_b   1.000
_cell.length_c   1.000
_cell.angle_alpha   90.00
_cell.angle_beta   90.00
_cell.angle_gamma   90.00
#
_symmetry.space_group_name_H-M   'P 1'
#
loop_
_entity.id
_entity.type
_entity.pdbx_description
1 polymer ?
#
loop_
_entity_poly.entity_id
_entity_poly.type
_entity_poly.pdbx_seq_one_letter_code
_entity_poly.pdbx_strand_id
1 'polypeptide(L)'
;MNMIQKAKEQVQELTKQAYAAAVKENLLPEGVTVEPSVEIPKDVSNGDYTTTFCLAAAKAMKMNPRQVAAILTERMALEGSYFTSVEIAGPGFMNFRLGDKWFGDTVAAIEAAGADYGCSDMLKGRKIMVEFVSANPTGPMHMGNARGGVLGDTLASVLAKSGADVWREFYVNDAGNQIEKFAKSLEVRYFQIIKGEDAVEFPEDGYHGDDIRELAQLFYEKEGDKFLDCDEKTRHDALSQFGLSHNIPKMKRDLERYGIHYDEWFFESSLHESGYVADTVAALTEQGYTYEKDGALWLKTSEILAKNLRAAGKSDADIEKLALKDDVLRRANGFYTYFAADIAYHRNKFAVRGFDKVINIWGADHHGHVARLKGAMDALGLDGEHRLDIVLMQLVKLVRDGEVVRMSKRTGKAISLTDLLDEIPVDACRYFFNAKPETQMEFDLGLAVREDSENPVYYVQYAHARICTLLKALAAEGYQVKDAAEVDFTVLSAPEEKALIKQLAQYPVVVQLAARDYDPSFINRYLSELAAAFHKFYNACRIKGEAENVLLARLKLADTARAVLKNGMTLIGYSAPEKM
;
A
#
# COMPACT_ATOMS: atom_id res chain seq x y z
N MET A 1 -13.66 14.36 5.59
CA MET A 1 -14.72 14.96 4.73
C MET A 1 -14.16 15.11 3.32
N ASN A 2 -14.92 14.73 2.26
CA ASN A 2 -14.47 14.78 0.86
C ASN A 2 -15.26 15.87 0.09
N MET A 3 -14.64 17.00 -0.15
CA MET A 3 -15.29 18.16 -0.81
C MET A 3 -15.56 17.93 -2.29
N ILE A 4 -14.77 17.07 -2.96
CA ILE A 4 -15.04 16.66 -4.34
C ILE A 4 -16.33 15.83 -4.39
N GLN A 5 -16.48 14.87 -3.48
CA GLN A 5 -17.67 14.04 -3.42
C GLN A 5 -18.92 14.88 -3.10
N LYS A 6 -18.83 15.83 -2.16
CA LYS A 6 -19.93 16.77 -1.87
C LYS A 6 -20.34 17.59 -3.09
N ALA A 7 -19.37 18.10 -3.87
CA ALA A 7 -19.67 18.84 -5.08
C ALA A 7 -20.36 17.95 -6.12
N LYS A 8 -19.91 16.71 -6.30
CA LYS A 8 -20.57 15.72 -7.19
C LYS A 8 -22.01 15.44 -6.77
N GLU A 9 -22.22 15.18 -5.49
CA GLU A 9 -23.57 14.94 -4.93
C GLU A 9 -24.47 16.15 -5.14
N GLN A 10 -23.93 17.36 -5.00
CA GLN A 10 -24.71 18.58 -5.25
C GLN A 10 -25.07 18.75 -6.73
N VAL A 11 -24.19 18.43 -7.68
CA VAL A 11 -24.54 18.38 -9.11
C VAL A 11 -25.66 17.38 -9.39
N GLN A 12 -25.59 16.21 -8.76
CA GLN A 12 -26.64 15.18 -8.89
C GLN A 12 -27.98 15.70 -8.36
N GLU A 13 -27.99 16.30 -7.19
CA GLU A 13 -29.19 16.84 -6.56
C GLU A 13 -29.80 17.99 -7.36
N LEU A 14 -28.97 18.95 -7.78
CA LEU A 14 -29.41 20.07 -8.65
C LEU A 14 -30.03 19.54 -9.97
N THR A 15 -29.43 18.51 -10.56
CA THR A 15 -29.94 17.90 -11.79
C THR A 15 -31.30 17.22 -11.56
N LYS A 16 -31.45 16.50 -10.45
CA LYS A 16 -32.71 15.83 -10.06
C LYS A 16 -33.82 16.86 -9.77
N GLN A 17 -33.48 17.93 -9.06
CA GLN A 17 -34.44 19.01 -8.76
C GLN A 17 -34.90 19.74 -10.02
N ALA A 18 -33.98 20.07 -10.93
CA ALA A 18 -34.30 20.69 -12.20
C ALA A 18 -35.18 19.76 -13.07
N TYR A 19 -34.91 18.46 -13.09
CA TYR A 19 -35.74 17.46 -13.76
C TYR A 19 -37.15 17.40 -13.17
N ALA A 20 -37.27 17.32 -11.85
CA ALA A 20 -38.56 17.31 -11.17
C ALA A 20 -39.39 18.58 -11.46
N ALA A 21 -38.74 19.76 -11.50
CA ALA A 21 -39.39 21.01 -11.88
C ALA A 21 -39.88 20.97 -13.32
N ALA A 22 -39.08 20.50 -14.26
CA ALA A 22 -39.43 20.38 -15.67
C ALA A 22 -40.61 19.39 -15.91
N VAL A 23 -40.65 18.28 -15.16
CA VAL A 23 -41.78 17.31 -15.20
C VAL A 23 -43.06 17.97 -14.68
N LYS A 24 -42.99 18.70 -13.56
CA LYS A 24 -44.14 19.41 -13.00
C LYS A 24 -44.74 20.47 -13.98
N GLU A 25 -43.88 21.06 -14.79
CA GLU A 25 -44.26 21.99 -15.84
C GLU A 25 -44.67 21.32 -17.16
N ASN A 26 -44.75 19.99 -17.24
CA ASN A 26 -45.03 19.17 -18.43
C ASN A 26 -44.05 19.39 -19.60
N LEU A 27 -42.82 19.76 -19.33
CA LEU A 27 -41.77 19.99 -20.35
C LEU A 27 -40.92 18.76 -20.61
N LEU A 28 -40.81 17.86 -19.60
CA LEU A 28 -40.14 16.59 -19.71
C LEU A 28 -41.08 15.44 -19.24
N PRO A 29 -40.97 14.23 -19.82
CA PRO A 29 -41.78 13.09 -19.40
C PRO A 29 -41.42 12.62 -17.99
N GLU A 30 -42.41 12.16 -17.24
CA GLU A 30 -42.26 11.54 -15.94
C GLU A 30 -41.67 10.12 -16.05
N GLY A 31 -41.06 9.62 -14.97
CA GLY A 31 -40.66 8.21 -14.84
C GLY A 31 -39.29 7.85 -15.45
N VAL A 32 -38.46 8.81 -15.79
CA VAL A 32 -37.08 8.57 -16.21
C VAL A 32 -36.20 8.29 -15.00
N THR A 33 -35.68 7.06 -14.91
CA THR A 33 -34.92 6.55 -13.75
C THR A 33 -33.39 6.62 -13.94
N VAL A 34 -32.89 7.50 -14.80
CA VAL A 34 -31.45 7.69 -15.04
C VAL A 34 -30.82 8.46 -13.89
N GLU A 35 -29.82 7.88 -13.23
CA GLU A 35 -29.03 8.58 -12.24
C GLU A 35 -28.00 9.51 -12.91
N PRO A 36 -27.85 10.77 -12.45
CA PRO A 36 -26.85 11.67 -12.99
C PRO A 36 -25.43 11.19 -12.70
N SER A 37 -24.69 10.80 -13.74
CA SER A 37 -23.25 10.57 -13.64
C SER A 37 -22.54 11.92 -13.63
N VAL A 38 -21.57 12.11 -12.71
CA VAL A 38 -20.83 13.36 -12.55
C VAL A 38 -19.33 13.08 -12.57
N GLU A 39 -18.64 13.77 -13.47
CA GLU A 39 -17.21 13.62 -13.71
C GLU A 39 -16.49 14.97 -13.59
N ILE A 40 -15.18 14.93 -13.38
CA ILE A 40 -14.29 16.09 -13.49
C ILE A 40 -13.75 16.08 -14.92
N PRO A 41 -14.01 17.11 -15.74
CA PRO A 41 -13.51 17.19 -17.10
C PRO A 41 -11.97 17.19 -17.13
N LYS A 42 -11.39 16.50 -18.13
CA LYS A 42 -9.94 16.54 -18.35
C LYS A 42 -9.47 17.92 -18.81
N ASP A 43 -10.27 18.60 -19.62
CA ASP A 43 -10.01 19.95 -20.08
C ASP A 43 -10.76 20.96 -19.20
N VAL A 44 -10.01 21.81 -18.51
CA VAL A 44 -10.52 22.82 -17.59
C VAL A 44 -11.42 23.86 -18.28
N SER A 45 -11.33 24.02 -19.60
CA SER A 45 -12.24 24.90 -20.37
C SER A 45 -13.70 24.42 -20.28
N ASN A 46 -13.91 23.10 -20.06
CA ASN A 46 -15.21 22.47 -19.89
C ASN A 46 -15.77 22.57 -18.45
N GLY A 47 -15.26 23.49 -17.63
CA GLY A 47 -15.73 23.68 -16.26
C GLY A 47 -15.03 22.79 -15.24
N ASP A 48 -15.58 22.73 -14.03
CA ASP A 48 -15.01 21.98 -12.90
C ASP A 48 -15.66 20.62 -12.74
N TYR A 49 -16.94 20.51 -13.08
CA TYR A 49 -17.70 19.25 -13.09
C TYR A 49 -18.57 19.19 -14.32
N THR A 50 -18.85 18.00 -14.82
CA THR A 50 -19.77 17.76 -15.93
C THR A 50 -20.70 16.59 -15.62
N THR A 51 -21.94 16.68 -16.11
CA THR A 51 -22.85 15.53 -16.09
C THR A 51 -23.28 15.15 -17.50
N THR A 52 -23.38 13.84 -17.74
CA THR A 52 -23.88 13.23 -18.97
C THR A 52 -25.37 12.87 -18.89
N PHE A 53 -26.08 13.33 -17.86
CA PHE A 53 -27.47 12.97 -17.60
C PHE A 53 -28.37 13.12 -18.83
N CYS A 54 -28.28 14.26 -19.52
CA CYS A 54 -29.13 14.53 -20.70
C CYS A 54 -28.86 13.56 -21.86
N LEU A 55 -27.61 13.14 -22.04
CA LEU A 55 -27.25 12.13 -23.05
C LEU A 55 -27.81 10.76 -22.70
N ALA A 56 -27.68 10.34 -21.44
CA ALA A 56 -28.19 9.04 -20.97
C ALA A 56 -29.71 8.98 -20.97
N ALA A 57 -30.39 10.08 -20.60
CA ALA A 57 -31.84 10.16 -20.50
C ALA A 57 -32.56 10.41 -21.83
N ALA A 58 -31.85 10.91 -22.85
CA ALA A 58 -32.42 11.33 -24.14
C ALA A 58 -33.31 10.27 -24.82
N LYS A 59 -32.85 9.00 -24.82
CA LYS A 59 -33.60 7.87 -25.41
C LYS A 59 -34.92 7.61 -24.67
N ALA A 60 -34.88 7.63 -23.34
CA ALA A 60 -36.07 7.43 -22.52
C ALA A 60 -37.06 8.58 -22.65
N MET A 61 -36.53 9.82 -22.75
CA MET A 61 -37.33 11.03 -22.94
C MET A 61 -37.81 11.23 -24.39
N LYS A 62 -37.25 10.49 -25.36
CA LYS A 62 -37.50 10.67 -26.80
C LYS A 62 -37.25 12.10 -27.28
N MET A 63 -36.26 12.75 -26.70
CA MET A 63 -35.92 14.16 -26.97
C MET A 63 -34.44 14.30 -27.31
N ASN A 64 -34.10 15.39 -28.02
CA ASN A 64 -32.68 15.73 -28.27
C ASN A 64 -31.98 16.08 -26.93
N PRO A 65 -30.81 15.48 -26.63
CA PRO A 65 -30.12 15.73 -25.35
C PRO A 65 -29.84 17.22 -25.09
N ARG A 66 -29.52 17.99 -26.14
CA ARG A 66 -29.25 19.41 -26.00
C ARG A 66 -30.51 20.20 -25.64
N GLN A 67 -31.69 19.78 -26.11
CA GLN A 67 -32.96 20.37 -25.71
C GLN A 67 -33.29 20.05 -24.26
N VAL A 68 -33.05 18.78 -23.83
CA VAL A 68 -33.20 18.40 -22.43
C VAL A 68 -32.26 19.24 -21.55
N ALA A 69 -31.00 19.42 -21.95
CA ALA A 69 -30.04 20.23 -21.22
C ALA A 69 -30.48 21.68 -21.10
N ALA A 70 -31.05 22.28 -22.16
CA ALA A 70 -31.56 23.64 -22.12
C ALA A 70 -32.72 23.79 -21.11
N ILE A 71 -33.69 22.87 -21.15
CA ILE A 71 -34.82 22.86 -20.22
C ILE A 71 -34.34 22.73 -18.76
N LEU A 72 -33.38 21.85 -18.48
CA LEU A 72 -32.84 21.67 -17.13
C LEU A 72 -32.03 22.86 -16.65
N THR A 73 -31.17 23.43 -17.52
CA THR A 73 -30.33 24.56 -17.16
C THR A 73 -31.14 25.79 -16.75
N GLU A 74 -32.28 26.08 -17.44
CA GLU A 74 -33.18 27.15 -17.09
C GLU A 74 -33.86 26.99 -15.72
N ARG A 75 -33.90 25.75 -15.19
CA ARG A 75 -34.52 25.41 -13.89
C ARG A 75 -33.51 25.07 -12.82
N MET A 76 -32.24 25.29 -13.11
CA MET A 76 -31.15 24.99 -12.17
C MET A 76 -31.08 26.11 -11.12
N ALA A 77 -31.41 25.78 -9.87
CA ALA A 77 -31.35 26.71 -8.75
C ALA A 77 -29.95 26.70 -8.12
N LEU A 78 -29.06 27.54 -8.61
CA LEU A 78 -27.65 27.57 -8.16
C LEU A 78 -27.43 28.37 -6.87
N GLU A 79 -28.40 29.18 -6.43
CA GLU A 79 -28.29 30.01 -5.22
C GLU A 79 -28.00 29.12 -3.97
N GLY A 80 -27.00 29.51 -3.19
CA GLY A 80 -26.55 28.75 -2.02
C GLY A 80 -25.75 27.49 -2.32
N SER A 81 -25.64 27.07 -3.61
CA SER A 81 -24.82 25.95 -4.03
C SER A 81 -23.33 26.30 -4.12
N TYR A 82 -22.51 25.31 -4.43
CA TYR A 82 -21.09 25.49 -4.72
C TYR A 82 -20.81 26.02 -6.13
N PHE A 83 -21.86 26.17 -6.97
CA PHE A 83 -21.71 26.50 -8.38
C PHE A 83 -22.23 27.87 -8.71
N THR A 84 -21.51 28.59 -9.59
CA THR A 84 -21.88 29.93 -10.07
C THR A 84 -22.53 29.91 -11.44
N SER A 85 -22.24 28.89 -12.25
CA SER A 85 -22.79 28.76 -13.59
C SER A 85 -22.87 27.32 -14.05
N VAL A 86 -23.78 27.08 -14.98
CA VAL A 86 -23.92 25.84 -15.73
C VAL A 86 -23.95 26.21 -17.22
N GLU A 87 -23.13 25.54 -18.02
CA GLU A 87 -23.01 25.77 -19.47
C GLU A 87 -23.31 24.47 -20.24
N ILE A 88 -24.01 24.58 -21.36
CA ILE A 88 -24.29 23.42 -22.22
C ILE A 88 -23.20 23.28 -23.25
N ALA A 89 -22.53 22.15 -23.28
CA ALA A 89 -21.46 21.82 -24.22
C ALA A 89 -21.78 20.64 -25.12
N GLY A 90 -21.26 20.66 -26.33
CA GLY A 90 -21.38 19.53 -27.28
C GLY A 90 -22.83 19.06 -27.48
N PRO A 91 -23.06 17.75 -27.49
CA PRO A 91 -24.39 17.16 -27.75
C PRO A 91 -25.38 17.25 -26.58
N GLY A 92 -24.99 17.79 -25.41
CA GLY A 92 -25.87 17.89 -24.24
C GLY A 92 -25.18 17.61 -22.91
N PHE A 93 -23.86 17.84 -22.79
CA PHE A 93 -23.17 17.91 -21.51
C PHE A 93 -23.59 19.17 -20.76
N MET A 94 -23.79 19.06 -19.46
CA MET A 94 -23.96 20.22 -18.59
C MET A 94 -22.69 20.38 -17.74
N ASN A 95 -21.99 21.49 -17.94
CA ASN A 95 -20.70 21.81 -17.31
C ASN A 95 -20.90 22.87 -16.22
N PHE A 96 -20.43 22.57 -15.03
CA PHE A 96 -20.61 23.38 -13.83
C PHE A 96 -19.29 24.05 -13.45
N ARG A 97 -19.35 25.33 -13.01
CA ARG A 97 -18.18 26.07 -12.51
C ARG A 97 -18.33 26.36 -11.02
N LEU A 98 -17.27 26.06 -10.28
CA LEU A 98 -17.20 26.29 -8.83
C LEU A 98 -17.17 27.79 -8.51
N GLY A 99 -17.88 28.14 -7.44
CA GLY A 99 -17.85 29.47 -6.83
C GLY A 99 -16.93 29.53 -5.62
N ASP A 100 -16.68 30.76 -5.13
CA ASP A 100 -15.74 31.03 -4.04
C ASP A 100 -16.11 30.33 -2.74
N LYS A 101 -17.40 30.05 -2.52
CA LYS A 101 -17.89 29.25 -1.37
C LYS A 101 -17.23 27.86 -1.28
N TRP A 102 -17.08 27.14 -2.41
CA TRP A 102 -16.45 25.83 -2.39
C TRP A 102 -14.98 25.89 -2.00
N PHE A 103 -14.26 26.91 -2.48
CA PHE A 103 -12.84 27.10 -2.17
C PHE A 103 -12.63 27.39 -0.69
N GLY A 104 -13.43 28.31 -0.10
CA GLY A 104 -13.37 28.61 1.32
C GLY A 104 -13.76 27.43 2.20
N ASP A 105 -14.89 26.77 1.89
CA ASP A 105 -15.35 25.58 2.63
C ASP A 105 -14.35 24.43 2.54
N THR A 106 -13.57 24.31 1.44
CA THR A 106 -12.51 23.31 1.29
C THR A 106 -11.37 23.56 2.27
N VAL A 107 -10.87 24.80 2.36
CA VAL A 107 -9.81 25.15 3.31
C VAL A 107 -10.27 24.94 4.76
N ALA A 108 -11.49 25.37 5.09
CA ALA A 108 -12.08 25.18 6.41
C ALA A 108 -12.26 23.69 6.75
N ALA A 109 -12.67 22.85 5.79
CA ALA A 109 -12.80 21.40 5.98
C ALA A 109 -11.46 20.72 6.22
N ILE A 110 -10.39 21.14 5.55
CA ILE A 110 -9.03 20.64 5.76
C ILE A 110 -8.54 20.99 7.16
N GLU A 111 -8.72 22.25 7.57
CA GLU A 111 -8.36 22.70 8.91
C GLU A 111 -9.09 21.93 10.01
N ALA A 112 -10.42 21.83 9.90
CA ALA A 112 -11.25 21.12 10.87
C ALA A 112 -10.89 19.64 11.01
N ALA A 113 -10.48 19.00 9.92
CA ALA A 113 -10.05 17.60 9.92
C ALA A 113 -8.59 17.42 10.41
N GLY A 114 -7.74 18.42 10.25
CA GLY A 114 -6.35 18.38 10.70
C GLY A 114 -5.59 17.15 10.22
N ALA A 115 -5.05 16.35 11.16
CA ALA A 115 -4.36 15.10 10.87
C ALA A 115 -5.27 14.01 10.27
N ASP A 116 -6.58 14.08 10.53
CA ASP A 116 -7.57 13.14 10.02
C ASP A 116 -8.05 13.48 8.60
N TYR A 117 -7.58 14.58 8.02
CA TYR A 117 -7.86 14.85 6.62
C TYR A 117 -7.35 13.71 5.73
N GLY A 118 -8.20 13.20 4.87
CA GLY A 118 -7.97 11.99 4.08
C GLY A 118 -8.56 10.71 4.69
N CYS A 119 -8.97 10.69 5.96
CA CYS A 119 -9.71 9.57 6.54
C CYS A 119 -11.06 9.37 5.85
N SER A 120 -11.46 8.11 5.73
CA SER A 120 -12.78 7.74 5.20
C SER A 120 -13.33 6.50 5.93
N ASP A 121 -14.64 6.28 5.77
CA ASP A 121 -15.33 5.10 6.28
C ASP A 121 -15.45 3.98 5.22
N MET A 122 -14.65 4.02 4.15
CA MET A 122 -14.72 3.07 3.02
C MET A 122 -14.56 1.61 3.47
N LEU A 123 -13.69 1.37 4.44
CA LEU A 123 -13.38 0.04 4.97
C LEU A 123 -13.83 -0.13 6.43
N LYS A 124 -14.72 0.72 6.93
CA LYS A 124 -15.19 0.70 8.30
C LYS A 124 -15.77 -0.65 8.70
N GLY A 125 -15.31 -1.16 9.85
CA GLY A 125 -15.72 -2.45 10.39
C GLY A 125 -15.07 -3.67 9.72
N ARG A 126 -14.12 -3.47 8.81
CA ARG A 126 -13.31 -4.54 8.21
C ARG A 126 -12.05 -4.77 9.02
N LYS A 127 -11.81 -6.02 9.44
CA LYS A 127 -10.57 -6.47 10.07
C LYS A 127 -9.65 -7.05 9.00
N ILE A 128 -8.56 -6.33 8.69
CA ILE A 128 -7.66 -6.65 7.58
C ILE A 128 -6.26 -6.95 8.10
N MET A 129 -5.69 -8.10 7.70
CA MET A 129 -4.29 -8.40 7.93
C MET A 129 -3.48 -8.06 6.67
N VAL A 130 -2.32 -7.44 6.87
CA VAL A 130 -1.29 -7.28 5.86
C VAL A 130 -0.05 -8.04 6.31
N GLU A 131 0.33 -9.09 5.59
CA GLU A 131 1.57 -9.84 5.79
C GLU A 131 2.60 -9.42 4.77
N PHE A 132 3.80 -9.09 5.24
CA PHE A 132 4.85 -8.61 4.35
C PHE A 132 6.25 -8.85 4.92
N VAL A 133 7.25 -8.88 4.05
CA VAL A 133 8.65 -9.28 4.28
C VAL A 133 8.76 -10.78 4.52
N SER A 134 8.36 -11.30 5.67
CA SER A 134 8.33 -12.73 6.03
C SER A 134 9.61 -13.48 5.61
N ALA A 135 10.78 -12.87 5.87
CA ALA A 135 12.08 -13.40 5.48
C ALA A 135 12.53 -14.52 6.44
N ASN A 136 13.26 -15.52 5.92
CA ASN A 136 13.84 -16.57 6.73
C ASN A 136 14.85 -16.01 7.74
N PRO A 137 14.78 -16.42 9.03
CA PRO A 137 15.66 -15.89 10.07
C PRO A 137 17.05 -16.57 10.10
N THR A 138 17.53 -17.02 8.94
CA THR A 138 18.80 -17.75 8.78
C THR A 138 20.00 -16.85 8.45
N GLY A 139 19.79 -15.53 8.37
CA GLY A 139 20.84 -14.55 8.09
C GLY A 139 20.31 -13.13 7.97
N PRO A 140 21.13 -12.16 7.52
CA PRO A 140 20.72 -10.77 7.31
C PRO A 140 19.61 -10.66 6.26
N MET A 141 18.67 -9.72 6.48
CA MET A 141 17.65 -9.43 5.49
C MET A 141 18.27 -8.86 4.22
N HIS A 142 17.77 -9.31 3.09
CA HIS A 142 18.20 -8.90 1.77
C HIS A 142 17.63 -7.54 1.39
N MET A 143 18.34 -6.79 0.55
CA MET A 143 17.82 -5.57 -0.05
C MET A 143 16.44 -5.79 -0.74
N GLY A 144 16.21 -6.97 -1.33
CA GLY A 144 14.90 -7.33 -1.91
C GLY A 144 13.73 -7.23 -0.91
N ASN A 145 13.98 -7.45 0.39
CA ASN A 145 12.97 -7.32 1.44
C ASN A 145 12.59 -5.85 1.72
N ALA A 146 13.48 -4.89 1.39
CA ALA A 146 13.25 -3.47 1.63
C ALA A 146 12.00 -2.95 0.90
N ARG A 147 11.82 -3.31 -0.37
CA ARG A 147 10.64 -2.92 -1.16
C ARG A 147 9.36 -3.52 -0.58
N GLY A 148 9.34 -4.82 -0.29
CA GLY A 148 8.20 -5.49 0.31
C GLY A 148 7.81 -4.91 1.66
N GLY A 149 8.81 -4.53 2.46
CA GLY A 149 8.63 -3.86 3.73
C GLY A 149 7.89 -2.54 3.60
N VAL A 150 8.35 -1.66 2.72
CA VAL A 150 7.72 -0.35 2.49
C VAL A 150 6.33 -0.48 1.89
N LEU A 151 6.16 -1.33 0.88
CA LEU A 151 4.86 -1.54 0.24
C LEU A 151 3.82 -2.04 1.25
N GLY A 152 4.18 -3.03 2.07
CA GLY A 152 3.28 -3.61 3.06
C GLY A 152 2.92 -2.62 4.17
N ASP A 153 3.91 -1.94 4.74
CA ASP A 153 3.69 -0.95 5.81
C ASP A 153 2.87 0.25 5.32
N THR A 154 3.19 0.77 4.12
CA THR A 154 2.41 1.88 3.53
C THR A 154 1.00 1.45 3.18
N LEU A 155 0.82 0.26 2.60
CA LEU A 155 -0.52 -0.26 2.31
C LEU A 155 -1.34 -0.42 3.59
N ALA A 156 -0.77 -0.97 4.64
CA ALA A 156 -1.41 -1.08 5.95
C ALA A 156 -1.86 0.28 6.48
N SER A 157 -1.00 1.31 6.36
CA SER A 157 -1.31 2.68 6.77
C SER A 157 -2.44 3.30 5.96
N VAL A 158 -2.46 3.08 4.63
CA VAL A 158 -3.50 3.57 3.70
C VAL A 158 -4.85 2.89 3.99
N LEU A 159 -4.86 1.58 4.24
CA LEU A 159 -6.07 0.84 4.61
C LEU A 159 -6.63 1.32 5.95
N ALA A 160 -5.77 1.54 6.96
CA ALA A 160 -6.17 2.11 8.25
C ALA A 160 -6.76 3.52 8.09
N LYS A 161 -6.13 4.39 7.29
CA LYS A 161 -6.64 5.73 6.95
C LYS A 161 -8.00 5.68 6.25
N SER A 162 -8.28 4.56 5.56
CA SER A 162 -9.56 4.29 4.88
C SER A 162 -10.62 3.63 5.78
N GLY A 163 -10.34 3.47 7.10
CA GLY A 163 -11.28 3.03 8.12
C GLY A 163 -11.19 1.56 8.52
N ALA A 164 -10.24 0.78 7.98
CA ALA A 164 -10.04 -0.61 8.39
C ALA A 164 -9.37 -0.74 9.77
N ASP A 165 -9.70 -1.81 10.49
CA ASP A 165 -8.92 -2.33 11.61
C ASP A 165 -7.79 -3.20 11.04
N VAL A 166 -6.57 -2.66 11.01
CA VAL A 166 -5.44 -3.26 10.29
C VAL A 166 -4.46 -3.90 11.24
N TRP A 167 -4.05 -5.12 10.90
CA TRP A 167 -3.04 -5.91 11.59
C TRP A 167 -1.84 -6.16 10.67
N ARG A 168 -0.64 -5.80 11.13
CA ARG A 168 0.63 -6.01 10.42
C ARG A 168 1.32 -7.25 10.95
N GLU A 169 1.65 -8.19 10.05
CA GLU A 169 2.22 -9.47 10.45
C GLU A 169 3.51 -9.78 9.71
N PHE A 170 4.47 -10.31 10.48
CA PHE A 170 5.67 -10.93 9.96
C PHE A 170 5.59 -12.44 10.26
N TYR A 171 5.62 -13.28 9.23
CA TYR A 171 5.71 -14.72 9.38
C TYR A 171 7.16 -15.16 9.55
N VAL A 172 7.48 -15.80 10.65
CA VAL A 172 8.81 -16.32 10.96
C VAL A 172 8.85 -17.81 10.60
N ASN A 173 9.58 -18.14 9.56
CA ASN A 173 9.83 -19.52 9.18
C ASN A 173 10.96 -20.08 10.05
N ASP A 174 10.62 -20.51 11.27
CA ASP A 174 11.54 -21.05 12.29
C ASP A 174 11.48 -22.58 12.38
N ALA A 175 10.93 -23.25 11.36
CA ALA A 175 10.80 -24.70 11.28
C ALA A 175 11.20 -25.25 9.90
N GLY A 176 11.36 -26.57 9.81
CA GLY A 176 11.56 -27.28 8.55
C GLY A 176 12.96 -27.17 7.95
N ASN A 177 13.07 -27.50 6.66
CA ASN A 177 14.34 -27.76 5.98
C ASN A 177 15.35 -26.59 5.98
N GLN A 178 14.87 -25.33 6.00
CA GLN A 178 15.77 -24.16 6.04
C GLN A 178 16.48 -24.06 7.40
N ILE A 179 15.77 -24.37 8.48
CA ILE A 179 16.35 -24.37 9.82
C ILE A 179 17.30 -25.53 10.01
N GLU A 180 17.00 -26.71 9.45
CA GLU A 180 17.92 -27.87 9.45
C GLU A 180 19.22 -27.52 8.71
N LYS A 181 19.14 -26.92 7.54
CA LYS A 181 20.33 -26.44 6.80
C LYS A 181 21.11 -25.38 7.58
N PHE A 182 20.41 -24.49 8.26
CA PHE A 182 21.02 -23.47 9.11
C PHE A 182 21.75 -24.10 10.29
N ALA A 183 21.11 -25.03 11.00
CA ALA A 183 21.72 -25.77 12.10
C ALA A 183 22.98 -26.52 11.65
N LYS A 184 22.89 -27.22 10.51
CA LYS A 184 24.03 -27.95 9.93
C LYS A 184 25.19 -27.02 9.53
N SER A 185 24.88 -25.85 8.98
CA SER A 185 25.91 -24.88 8.65
C SER A 185 26.63 -24.34 9.90
N LEU A 186 25.87 -24.08 10.97
CA LEU A 186 26.42 -23.68 12.26
C LEU A 186 27.24 -24.79 12.89
N GLU A 187 26.78 -26.05 12.81
CA GLU A 187 27.48 -27.23 13.33
C GLU A 187 28.85 -27.39 12.69
N VAL A 188 28.94 -27.30 11.36
CA VAL A 188 30.22 -27.43 10.66
C VAL A 188 31.18 -26.32 11.08
N ARG A 189 30.73 -25.08 11.19
CA ARG A 189 31.57 -23.97 11.69
C ARG A 189 31.98 -24.16 13.15
N TYR A 190 31.10 -24.64 14.00
CA TYR A 190 31.41 -24.99 15.39
C TYR A 190 32.50 -26.05 15.47
N PHE A 191 32.42 -27.12 14.67
CA PHE A 191 33.47 -28.16 14.60
C PHE A 191 34.79 -27.60 14.06
N GLN A 192 34.76 -26.75 13.05
CA GLN A 192 35.95 -26.11 12.49
C GLN A 192 36.66 -25.21 13.51
N ILE A 193 35.91 -24.50 14.35
CA ILE A 193 36.46 -23.69 15.44
C ILE A 193 37.20 -24.56 16.46
N ILE A 194 36.66 -25.72 16.82
CA ILE A 194 37.22 -26.59 17.85
C ILE A 194 38.36 -27.47 17.32
N LYS A 195 38.18 -28.05 16.14
CA LYS A 195 39.06 -29.10 15.59
C LYS A 195 40.00 -28.62 14.50
N GLY A 196 39.87 -27.40 14.05
CA GLY A 196 40.57 -26.80 12.90
C GLY A 196 39.74 -26.76 11.62
N GLU A 197 40.08 -25.85 10.73
CA GLU A 197 39.31 -25.56 9.51
C GLU A 197 39.14 -26.74 8.57
N ASP A 198 40.16 -27.61 8.47
CA ASP A 198 40.17 -28.78 7.59
C ASP A 198 39.52 -30.03 8.21
N ALA A 199 39.03 -29.93 9.45
CA ALA A 199 38.52 -31.09 10.18
C ALA A 199 37.17 -31.61 9.64
N VAL A 200 36.35 -30.74 9.07
CA VAL A 200 35.03 -31.05 8.49
C VAL A 200 34.83 -30.21 7.24
N GLU A 201 34.44 -30.89 6.14
CA GLU A 201 34.08 -30.24 4.88
C GLU A 201 32.77 -29.48 5.01
N PHE A 202 32.74 -28.23 4.52
CA PHE A 202 31.54 -27.43 4.56
C PHE A 202 30.57 -27.86 3.44
N PRO A 203 29.26 -28.12 3.74
CA PRO A 203 28.32 -28.60 2.74
C PRO A 203 28.10 -27.57 1.64
N GLU A 204 28.10 -28.01 0.38
CA GLU A 204 27.95 -27.15 -0.80
C GLU A 204 26.63 -26.36 -0.77
N ASP A 205 25.54 -26.98 -0.27
CA ASP A 205 24.21 -26.37 -0.17
C ASP A 205 23.96 -25.66 1.18
N GLY A 206 25.00 -25.44 2.00
CA GLY A 206 24.95 -24.76 3.28
C GLY A 206 24.97 -23.23 3.14
N TYR A 207 24.78 -22.56 4.29
CA TYR A 207 24.89 -21.08 4.39
C TYR A 207 26.36 -20.68 4.57
N HIS A 208 26.97 -20.13 3.52
CA HIS A 208 28.41 -19.81 3.48
C HIS A 208 28.77 -18.42 4.04
N GLY A 209 27.82 -17.64 4.55
CA GLY A 209 28.03 -16.28 5.03
C GLY A 209 28.98 -16.20 6.24
N ASP A 210 29.67 -15.07 6.42
CA ASP A 210 30.50 -14.83 7.60
C ASP A 210 29.68 -14.76 8.88
N ASP A 211 28.42 -14.35 8.77
CA ASP A 211 27.44 -14.36 9.86
C ASP A 211 27.26 -15.75 10.49
N ILE A 212 27.35 -16.84 9.71
CA ILE A 212 27.32 -18.21 10.22
C ILE A 212 28.57 -18.50 11.05
N ARG A 213 29.74 -18.04 10.60
CA ARG A 213 30.98 -18.20 11.35
C ARG A 213 30.96 -17.40 12.66
N GLU A 214 30.48 -16.15 12.57
CA GLU A 214 30.33 -15.27 13.75
C GLU A 214 29.39 -15.88 14.79
N LEU A 215 28.21 -16.40 14.36
CA LEU A 215 27.27 -17.07 15.26
C LEU A 215 27.86 -18.33 15.90
N ALA A 216 28.57 -19.15 15.12
CA ALA A 216 29.22 -20.35 15.63
C ALA A 216 30.34 -19.98 16.63
N GLN A 217 31.08 -18.91 16.38
CA GLN A 217 32.10 -18.40 17.31
C GLN A 217 31.47 -17.92 18.64
N LEU A 218 30.39 -17.13 18.57
CA LEU A 218 29.64 -16.69 19.75
C LEU A 218 29.04 -17.85 20.53
N PHE A 219 28.55 -18.90 19.83
CA PHE A 219 28.08 -20.12 20.47
C PHE A 219 29.20 -20.84 21.21
N TYR A 220 30.37 -20.99 20.58
CA TYR A 220 31.54 -21.60 21.21
C TYR A 220 32.05 -20.80 22.42
N GLU A 221 32.08 -19.47 22.34
CA GLU A 221 32.45 -18.61 23.46
C GLU A 221 31.52 -18.77 24.67
N LYS A 222 30.24 -19.03 24.43
CA LYS A 222 29.22 -19.21 25.46
C LYS A 222 29.20 -20.65 26.04
N GLU A 223 29.24 -21.66 25.19
CA GLU A 223 28.96 -23.04 25.55
C GLU A 223 30.22 -23.94 25.56
N GLY A 224 31.34 -23.45 25.00
CA GLY A 224 32.59 -24.20 24.86
C GLY A 224 32.40 -25.44 23.97
N ASP A 225 32.98 -26.56 24.40
CA ASP A 225 32.92 -27.86 23.72
C ASP A 225 31.75 -28.77 24.18
N LYS A 226 30.84 -28.23 25.00
CA LYS A 226 29.73 -28.97 25.61
C LYS A 226 28.89 -29.79 24.63
N PHE A 227 28.70 -29.28 23.40
CA PHE A 227 27.90 -29.93 22.37
C PHE A 227 28.73 -30.74 21.37
N LEU A 228 30.02 -30.98 21.65
CA LEU A 228 30.88 -31.71 20.73
C LEU A 228 30.50 -33.19 20.64
N ASP A 229 30.25 -33.84 21.78
CA ASP A 229 30.04 -35.29 21.91
C ASP A 229 28.55 -35.66 22.11
N CYS A 230 27.60 -34.73 22.02
CA CYS A 230 26.17 -35.04 22.07
C CYS A 230 25.66 -35.54 20.70
N ASP A 231 24.46 -36.12 20.69
CA ASP A 231 23.82 -36.52 19.45
C ASP A 231 23.52 -35.31 18.52
N GLU A 232 23.42 -35.58 17.22
CA GLU A 232 23.24 -34.59 16.17
C GLU A 232 22.01 -33.73 16.42
N LYS A 233 20.87 -34.35 16.80
CA LYS A 233 19.61 -33.63 17.04
C LYS A 233 19.74 -32.61 18.17
N THR A 234 20.29 -33.04 19.32
CA THR A 234 20.51 -32.15 20.47
C THR A 234 21.42 -30.98 20.10
N ARG A 235 22.44 -31.20 19.29
CA ARG A 235 23.35 -30.16 18.81
C ARG A 235 22.67 -29.21 17.82
N HIS A 236 21.92 -29.73 16.85
CA HIS A 236 21.18 -28.92 15.88
C HIS A 236 20.12 -28.06 16.57
N ASP A 237 19.37 -28.62 17.52
CA ASP A 237 18.38 -27.89 18.31
C ASP A 237 19.04 -26.71 19.08
N ALA A 238 20.19 -26.96 19.74
CA ALA A 238 20.90 -25.92 20.48
C ALA A 238 21.48 -24.84 19.57
N LEU A 239 22.10 -25.19 18.45
CA LEU A 239 22.70 -24.27 17.50
C LEU A 239 21.64 -23.44 16.79
N SER A 240 20.55 -24.03 16.32
CA SER A 240 19.46 -23.31 15.66
C SER A 240 18.77 -22.34 16.60
N GLN A 241 18.42 -22.78 17.83
CA GLN A 241 17.83 -21.89 18.83
C GLN A 241 18.75 -20.71 19.17
N PHE A 242 20.05 -20.96 19.31
CA PHE A 242 21.04 -19.90 19.55
C PHE A 242 21.09 -18.92 18.38
N GLY A 243 21.21 -19.41 17.14
CA GLY A 243 21.23 -18.58 15.94
C GLY A 243 19.97 -17.75 15.79
N LEU A 244 18.79 -18.35 15.96
CA LEU A 244 17.50 -17.65 15.90
C LEU A 244 17.37 -16.57 16.98
N SER A 245 17.85 -16.85 18.22
CA SER A 245 17.83 -15.88 19.32
C SER A 245 18.69 -14.64 19.06
N HIS A 246 19.62 -14.69 18.09
CA HIS A 246 20.43 -13.56 17.65
C HIS A 246 19.86 -12.90 16.39
N ASN A 247 19.43 -13.69 15.41
CA ASN A 247 18.97 -13.18 14.12
C ASN A 247 17.62 -12.46 14.22
N ILE A 248 16.63 -13.02 14.93
CA ILE A 248 15.30 -12.43 15.03
C ILE A 248 15.33 -11.03 15.67
N PRO A 249 16.01 -10.81 16.83
CA PRO A 249 16.16 -9.47 17.37
C PRO A 249 16.90 -8.49 16.44
N LYS A 250 17.87 -9.00 15.65
CA LYS A 250 18.56 -8.17 14.66
C LYS A 250 17.60 -7.74 13.54
N MET A 251 16.82 -8.67 13.00
CA MET A 251 15.80 -8.37 11.98
C MET A 251 14.79 -7.34 12.50
N LYS A 252 14.34 -7.48 13.75
CA LYS A 252 13.44 -6.51 14.38
C LYS A 252 14.05 -5.12 14.43
N ARG A 253 15.29 -4.99 14.90
CA ARG A 253 16.00 -3.69 14.94
C ARG A 253 16.21 -3.06 13.56
N ASP A 254 16.53 -3.88 12.54
CA ASP A 254 16.73 -3.39 11.18
C ASP A 254 15.42 -2.87 10.58
N LEU A 255 14.29 -3.53 10.85
CA LEU A 255 12.96 -3.09 10.42
C LEU A 255 12.48 -1.86 11.20
N GLU A 256 12.73 -1.80 12.52
CA GLU A 256 12.46 -0.59 13.32
C GLU A 256 13.27 0.61 12.81
N ARG A 257 14.55 0.42 12.49
CA ARG A 257 15.38 1.46 11.85
C ARG A 257 14.80 1.92 10.52
N TYR A 258 14.17 1.01 9.78
CA TYR A 258 13.49 1.31 8.52
C TYR A 258 12.11 1.96 8.70
N GLY A 259 11.68 2.16 9.96
CA GLY A 259 10.38 2.73 10.30
C GLY A 259 9.22 1.76 10.07
N ILE A 260 9.47 0.47 10.15
CA ILE A 260 8.48 -0.59 9.97
C ILE A 260 8.21 -1.28 11.30
N HIS A 261 6.92 -1.36 11.68
CA HIS A 261 6.47 -1.98 12.91
C HIS A 261 5.44 -3.06 12.61
N TYR A 262 5.47 -4.15 13.39
CA TYR A 262 4.54 -5.27 13.29
C TYR A 262 3.73 -5.41 14.57
N ASP A 263 2.46 -5.78 14.42
CA ASP A 263 1.59 -6.13 15.54
C ASP A 263 1.89 -7.55 16.03
N GLU A 264 2.32 -8.46 15.10
CA GLU A 264 2.64 -9.85 15.42
C GLU A 264 3.85 -10.35 14.62
N TRP A 265 4.69 -11.12 15.31
CA TRP A 265 5.71 -11.99 14.73
C TRP A 265 5.23 -13.41 14.93
N PHE A 266 4.57 -13.97 13.90
CA PHE A 266 3.95 -15.28 13.95
C PHE A 266 4.97 -16.37 13.62
N PHE A 267 5.18 -17.32 14.54
CA PHE A 267 6.15 -18.41 14.41
C PHE A 267 5.51 -19.66 13.81
N GLU A 268 6.09 -20.22 12.72
CA GLU A 268 5.63 -21.45 12.08
C GLU A 268 5.63 -22.63 13.04
N SER A 269 6.65 -22.73 13.90
CA SER A 269 6.76 -23.79 14.92
C SER A 269 5.50 -23.95 15.75
N SER A 270 4.80 -22.86 16.07
CA SER A 270 3.55 -22.88 16.84
C SER A 270 2.43 -23.69 16.18
N LEU A 271 2.36 -23.72 14.85
CA LEU A 271 1.38 -24.52 14.09
C LEU A 271 1.70 -26.02 14.16
N HIS A 272 2.98 -26.37 14.19
CA HIS A 272 3.43 -27.76 14.30
C HIS A 272 3.27 -28.26 15.73
N GLU A 273 3.71 -27.52 16.72
CA GLU A 273 3.64 -27.86 18.14
C GLU A 273 2.21 -28.01 18.65
N SER A 274 1.30 -27.17 18.20
CA SER A 274 -0.13 -27.26 18.52
C SER A 274 -0.88 -28.37 17.78
N GLY A 275 -0.26 -29.04 16.80
CA GLY A 275 -0.91 -29.99 15.92
C GLY A 275 -1.83 -29.36 14.85
N TYR A 276 -1.86 -28.04 14.73
CA TYR A 276 -2.81 -27.34 13.86
C TYR A 276 -2.61 -27.64 12.37
N VAL A 277 -1.38 -27.98 11.94
CA VAL A 277 -1.10 -28.46 10.58
C VAL A 277 -1.81 -29.80 10.33
N ALA A 278 -1.72 -30.74 11.27
CA ALA A 278 -2.39 -32.03 11.18
C ALA A 278 -3.92 -31.89 11.14
N ASP A 279 -4.48 -31.03 12.00
CA ASP A 279 -5.92 -30.73 12.06
C ASP A 279 -6.43 -30.11 10.76
N THR A 280 -5.60 -29.28 10.13
CA THR A 280 -5.96 -28.65 8.84
C THR A 280 -5.98 -29.67 7.71
N VAL A 281 -5.00 -30.57 7.66
CA VAL A 281 -4.95 -31.66 6.67
C VAL A 281 -6.09 -32.64 6.90
N ALA A 282 -6.43 -32.95 8.16
CA ALA A 282 -7.60 -33.78 8.51
C ALA A 282 -8.91 -33.14 8.02
N ALA A 283 -9.08 -31.83 8.21
CA ALA A 283 -10.27 -31.12 7.73
C ALA A 283 -10.43 -31.19 6.20
N LEU A 284 -9.33 -31.06 5.43
CA LEU A 284 -9.35 -31.27 3.98
C LEU A 284 -9.70 -32.70 3.58
N THR A 285 -9.26 -33.67 4.37
CA THR A 285 -9.55 -35.10 4.16
C THR A 285 -11.02 -35.41 4.43
N GLU A 286 -11.58 -34.91 5.53
CA GLU A 286 -13.00 -35.07 5.88
C GLU A 286 -13.92 -34.47 4.82
N GLN A 287 -13.50 -33.39 4.18
CA GLN A 287 -14.23 -32.76 3.07
C GLN A 287 -14.02 -33.46 1.71
N GLY A 288 -13.21 -34.52 1.66
CA GLY A 288 -12.99 -35.34 0.47
C GLY A 288 -12.00 -34.76 -0.55
N TYR A 289 -11.23 -33.74 -0.17
CA TYR A 289 -10.26 -33.08 -1.06
C TYR A 289 -8.87 -33.71 -1.05
N THR A 290 -8.67 -34.85 -0.38
CA THR A 290 -7.39 -35.55 -0.38
C THR A 290 -7.51 -36.99 -0.88
N TYR A 291 -6.36 -37.58 -1.22
CA TYR A 291 -6.21 -39.00 -1.55
C TYR A 291 -4.78 -39.50 -1.23
N GLU A 292 -4.64 -40.79 -1.01
CA GLU A 292 -3.32 -41.40 -0.80
C GLU A 292 -2.76 -41.95 -2.11
N LYS A 293 -1.48 -41.72 -2.36
CA LYS A 293 -0.72 -42.28 -3.48
C LYS A 293 0.74 -42.39 -3.10
N ASP A 294 1.32 -43.58 -3.38
CA ASP A 294 2.73 -43.90 -3.12
C ASP A 294 3.16 -43.63 -1.66
N GLY A 295 2.27 -43.89 -0.70
CA GLY A 295 2.48 -43.65 0.73
C GLY A 295 2.41 -42.17 1.16
N ALA A 296 2.18 -41.25 0.23
CA ALA A 296 2.02 -39.82 0.49
C ALA A 296 0.53 -39.40 0.42
N LEU A 297 0.16 -38.38 1.18
CA LEU A 297 -1.17 -37.77 1.13
C LEU A 297 -1.15 -36.56 0.21
N TRP A 298 -2.04 -36.54 -0.77
CA TRP A 298 -2.14 -35.52 -1.81
C TRP A 298 -3.42 -34.70 -1.69
N LEU A 299 -3.34 -33.42 -1.99
CA LEU A 299 -4.47 -32.53 -2.19
C LEU A 299 -4.91 -32.60 -3.66
N LYS A 300 -6.21 -32.71 -3.90
CA LYS A 300 -6.83 -32.66 -5.23
C LYS A 300 -6.85 -31.24 -5.79
N THR A 301 -5.70 -30.58 -5.83
CA THR A 301 -5.58 -29.18 -6.27
C THR A 301 -6.11 -28.98 -7.68
N SER A 302 -5.87 -29.92 -8.58
CA SER A 302 -6.35 -29.88 -9.96
C SER A 302 -7.88 -29.83 -10.04
N GLU A 303 -8.58 -30.63 -9.21
CA GLU A 303 -10.04 -30.65 -9.14
C GLU A 303 -10.61 -29.36 -8.57
N ILE A 304 -10.00 -28.85 -7.48
CA ILE A 304 -10.38 -27.59 -6.83
C ILE A 304 -10.26 -26.43 -7.80
N LEU A 305 -9.10 -26.30 -8.46
CA LEU A 305 -8.85 -25.22 -9.42
C LEU A 305 -9.74 -25.32 -10.65
N ALA A 306 -9.96 -26.54 -11.17
CA ALA A 306 -10.88 -26.73 -12.30
C ALA A 306 -12.31 -26.28 -11.95
N LYS A 307 -12.77 -26.60 -10.74
CA LYS A 307 -14.08 -26.14 -10.24
C LYS A 307 -14.18 -24.61 -10.21
N ASN A 308 -13.16 -23.94 -9.65
CA ASN A 308 -13.12 -22.48 -9.56
C ASN A 308 -13.08 -21.82 -10.95
N LEU A 309 -12.27 -22.35 -11.87
CA LEU A 309 -12.17 -21.85 -13.24
C LEU A 309 -13.48 -22.00 -14.03
N ARG A 310 -14.22 -23.12 -13.83
CA ARG A 310 -15.57 -23.28 -14.42
C ARG A 310 -16.54 -22.25 -13.86
N ALA A 311 -16.52 -22.03 -12.53
CA ALA A 311 -17.35 -21.01 -11.90
C ALA A 311 -17.05 -19.59 -12.45
N ALA A 312 -15.79 -19.33 -12.81
CA ALA A 312 -15.36 -18.10 -13.49
C ALA A 312 -15.64 -18.07 -15.01
N GLY A 313 -16.34 -19.08 -15.55
CA GLY A 313 -16.79 -19.14 -16.95
C GLY A 313 -15.76 -19.67 -17.95
N LYS A 314 -14.64 -20.29 -17.50
CA LYS A 314 -13.69 -20.93 -18.42
C LYS A 314 -14.24 -22.26 -18.96
N SER A 315 -13.98 -22.55 -20.23
CA SER A 315 -14.35 -23.81 -20.87
C SER A 315 -13.48 -24.98 -20.40
N ASP A 316 -14.02 -26.22 -20.41
CA ASP A 316 -13.25 -27.42 -20.07
C ASP A 316 -12.01 -27.59 -20.96
N ALA A 317 -12.11 -27.25 -22.25
CA ALA A 317 -11.00 -27.29 -23.18
C ALA A 317 -9.86 -26.31 -22.81
N ASP A 318 -10.18 -25.17 -22.24
CA ASP A 318 -9.15 -24.22 -21.78
C ASP A 318 -8.55 -24.62 -20.42
N ILE A 319 -9.36 -25.27 -19.57
CA ILE A 319 -8.88 -25.82 -18.29
C ILE A 319 -7.91 -26.98 -18.54
N GLU A 320 -8.22 -27.88 -19.49
CA GLU A 320 -7.36 -29.02 -19.84
C GLU A 320 -5.96 -28.56 -20.32
N LYS A 321 -5.89 -27.46 -21.10
CA LYS A 321 -4.63 -26.86 -21.55
C LYS A 321 -3.71 -26.39 -20.42
N LEU A 322 -4.27 -26.07 -19.24
CA LEU A 322 -3.49 -25.60 -18.08
C LEU A 322 -2.71 -26.74 -17.41
N ALA A 323 -2.99 -28.00 -17.72
CA ALA A 323 -2.32 -29.18 -17.19
C ALA A 323 -2.17 -29.12 -15.66
N LEU A 324 -3.27 -28.81 -14.96
CA LEU A 324 -3.31 -28.64 -13.51
C LEU A 324 -2.79 -29.89 -12.80
N LYS A 325 -2.08 -29.71 -11.70
CA LYS A 325 -1.46 -30.78 -10.93
C LYS A 325 -1.92 -30.73 -9.48
N ASP A 326 -1.90 -31.91 -8.86
CA ASP A 326 -2.16 -32.06 -7.43
C ASP A 326 -0.88 -31.82 -6.61
N ASP A 327 -1.04 -31.46 -5.34
CA ASP A 327 0.04 -31.13 -4.42
C ASP A 327 0.13 -32.15 -3.27
N VAL A 328 1.36 -32.48 -2.86
CA VAL A 328 1.61 -33.32 -1.69
C VAL A 328 1.43 -32.49 -0.43
N LEU A 329 0.58 -32.96 0.50
CA LEU A 329 0.41 -32.37 1.85
C LEU A 329 1.29 -33.08 2.89
N ARG A 330 1.36 -34.44 2.84
CA ARG A 330 2.20 -35.25 3.73
C ARG A 330 2.99 -36.24 2.90
N ARG A 331 4.29 -36.23 3.10
CA ARG A 331 5.22 -37.14 2.40
C ARG A 331 5.11 -38.58 2.94
N ALA A 332 5.63 -39.56 2.21
CA ALA A 332 5.65 -40.95 2.61
C ALA A 332 6.41 -41.21 3.94
N ASN A 333 7.34 -40.36 4.30
CA ASN A 333 8.05 -40.41 5.59
C ASN A 333 7.25 -39.81 6.76
N GLY A 334 5.99 -39.40 6.54
CA GLY A 334 5.09 -38.85 7.56
C GLY A 334 5.19 -37.32 7.79
N PHE A 335 6.18 -36.64 7.22
CA PHE A 335 6.34 -35.20 7.42
C PHE A 335 5.41 -34.37 6.50
N TYR A 336 4.83 -33.33 7.05
CA TYR A 336 4.06 -32.36 6.29
C TYR A 336 4.95 -31.50 5.38
N THR A 337 4.39 -31.05 4.26
CA THR A 337 5.08 -30.17 3.32
C THR A 337 4.90 -28.70 3.74
N TYR A 338 5.72 -27.80 3.17
CA TYR A 338 5.53 -26.36 3.33
C TYR A 338 4.14 -25.91 2.91
N PHE A 339 3.59 -26.52 1.85
CA PHE A 339 2.25 -26.17 1.39
C PHE A 339 1.16 -26.53 2.43
N ALA A 340 1.29 -27.64 3.14
CA ALA A 340 0.39 -27.99 4.24
C ALA A 340 0.48 -26.98 5.40
N ALA A 341 1.70 -26.54 5.77
CA ALA A 341 1.92 -25.53 6.79
C ALA A 341 1.34 -24.17 6.36
N ASP A 342 1.52 -23.79 5.10
CA ASP A 342 1.00 -22.53 4.55
C ASP A 342 -0.55 -22.50 4.49
N ILE A 343 -1.17 -23.62 4.11
CA ILE A 343 -2.63 -23.79 4.21
C ILE A 343 -3.10 -23.64 5.67
N ALA A 344 -2.42 -24.28 6.61
CA ALA A 344 -2.76 -24.21 8.03
C ALA A 344 -2.63 -22.77 8.56
N TYR A 345 -1.57 -22.09 8.19
CA TYR A 345 -1.36 -20.69 8.57
C TYR A 345 -2.47 -19.78 8.05
N HIS A 346 -2.86 -19.90 6.79
CA HIS A 346 -3.96 -19.10 6.22
C HIS A 346 -5.32 -19.49 6.79
N ARG A 347 -5.55 -20.79 7.07
CA ARG A 347 -6.73 -21.22 7.82
C ARG A 347 -6.79 -20.58 9.21
N ASN A 348 -5.66 -20.49 9.91
CA ASN A 348 -5.59 -19.83 11.22
C ASN A 348 -6.00 -18.35 11.14
N LYS A 349 -5.52 -17.62 10.15
CA LYS A 349 -5.88 -16.21 9.94
C LYS A 349 -7.41 -16.01 9.84
N PHE A 350 -8.08 -16.85 9.06
CA PHE A 350 -9.52 -16.72 8.79
C PHE A 350 -10.40 -17.38 9.86
N ALA A 351 -10.11 -18.63 10.22
CA ALA A 351 -10.98 -19.44 11.05
C ALA A 351 -10.78 -19.20 12.55
N VAL A 352 -9.56 -18.90 13.00
CA VAL A 352 -9.22 -18.72 14.43
C VAL A 352 -9.17 -17.23 14.76
N ARG A 353 -8.43 -16.44 13.98
CA ARG A 353 -8.18 -15.02 14.28
C ARG A 353 -9.23 -14.09 13.67
N GLY A 354 -10.09 -14.59 12.77
CA GLY A 354 -11.29 -13.92 12.28
C GLY A 354 -11.05 -12.69 11.42
N PHE A 355 -9.98 -12.65 10.62
CA PHE A 355 -9.77 -11.58 9.66
C PHE A 355 -10.79 -11.67 8.52
N ASP A 356 -11.39 -10.54 8.15
CA ASP A 356 -12.31 -10.46 7.00
C ASP A 356 -11.55 -10.55 5.69
N LYS A 357 -10.34 -9.99 5.65
CA LYS A 357 -9.46 -9.93 4.50
C LYS A 357 -8.01 -10.13 4.94
N VAL A 358 -7.27 -10.86 4.13
CA VAL A 358 -5.81 -11.03 4.27
C VAL A 358 -5.16 -10.59 2.98
N ILE A 359 -4.12 -9.79 3.09
CA ILE A 359 -3.32 -9.29 1.97
C ILE A 359 -1.87 -9.68 2.22
N ASN A 360 -1.30 -10.50 1.36
CA ASN A 360 0.11 -10.87 1.43
C ASN A 360 0.91 -10.13 0.36
N ILE A 361 2.09 -9.62 0.71
CA ILE A 361 3.03 -9.01 -0.23
C ILE A 361 4.12 -10.03 -0.56
N TRP A 362 4.09 -10.58 -1.76
CA TRP A 362 5.02 -11.62 -2.21
C TRP A 362 5.89 -11.19 -3.38
N GLY A 363 7.05 -11.82 -3.54
CA GLY A 363 7.83 -11.71 -4.76
C GLY A 363 7.12 -12.36 -5.96
N ALA A 364 7.37 -11.85 -7.15
CA ALA A 364 6.72 -12.34 -8.38
C ALA A 364 7.03 -13.80 -8.72
N ASP A 365 8.10 -14.36 -8.17
CA ASP A 365 8.47 -15.77 -8.26
C ASP A 365 7.44 -16.72 -7.62
N HIS A 366 6.62 -16.23 -6.69
CA HIS A 366 5.53 -16.98 -6.04
C HIS A 366 4.22 -17.01 -6.84
N HIS A 367 4.16 -16.43 -8.06
CA HIS A 367 2.93 -16.38 -8.88
C HIS A 367 2.20 -17.73 -9.01
N GLY A 368 2.94 -18.83 -9.24
CA GLY A 368 2.36 -20.18 -9.38
C GLY A 368 1.73 -20.73 -8.10
N HIS A 369 2.01 -20.15 -6.94
CA HIS A 369 1.49 -20.59 -5.64
C HIS A 369 0.14 -19.95 -5.29
N VAL A 370 -0.16 -18.78 -5.83
CA VAL A 370 -1.35 -17.97 -5.49
C VAL A 370 -2.66 -18.74 -5.68
N ALA A 371 -2.89 -19.27 -6.89
CA ALA A 371 -4.13 -19.97 -7.20
C ALA A 371 -4.34 -21.23 -6.34
N ARG A 372 -3.25 -21.97 -6.06
CA ARG A 372 -3.30 -23.19 -5.23
C ARG A 372 -3.69 -22.89 -3.79
N LEU A 373 -3.13 -21.82 -3.21
CA LEU A 373 -3.43 -21.41 -1.84
C LEU A 373 -4.87 -20.89 -1.71
N LYS A 374 -5.31 -20.01 -2.62
CA LYS A 374 -6.70 -19.56 -2.70
C LYS A 374 -7.67 -20.75 -2.82
N GLY A 375 -7.38 -21.68 -3.73
CA GLY A 375 -8.17 -22.90 -3.90
C GLY A 375 -8.24 -23.77 -2.64
N ALA A 376 -7.14 -23.91 -1.90
CA ALA A 376 -7.15 -24.63 -0.64
C ALA A 376 -8.04 -23.95 0.42
N MET A 377 -8.06 -22.59 0.46
CA MET A 377 -8.98 -21.85 1.32
C MET A 377 -10.45 -22.04 0.91
N ASP A 378 -10.73 -22.07 -0.40
CA ASP A 378 -12.08 -22.36 -0.92
C ASP A 378 -12.51 -23.78 -0.55
N ALA A 379 -11.63 -24.77 -0.66
CA ALA A 379 -11.87 -26.14 -0.24
C ALA A 379 -12.21 -26.26 1.26
N LEU A 380 -11.62 -25.39 2.09
CA LEU A 380 -11.93 -25.29 3.52
C LEU A 380 -13.17 -24.44 3.84
N GLY A 381 -13.89 -23.92 2.81
CA GLY A 381 -15.07 -23.08 2.98
C GLY A 381 -14.75 -21.64 3.49
N LEU A 382 -13.54 -21.16 3.28
CA LEU A 382 -13.05 -19.87 3.79
C LEU A 382 -13.07 -18.75 2.75
N ASP A 383 -13.64 -18.99 1.56
CA ASP A 383 -13.77 -18.00 0.47
C ASP A 383 -12.43 -17.33 0.12
N GLY A 384 -11.46 -18.18 -0.25
CA GLY A 384 -10.09 -17.73 -0.57
C GLY A 384 -10.04 -16.76 -1.74
N GLU A 385 -10.93 -16.91 -2.73
CA GLU A 385 -10.98 -16.05 -3.90
C GLU A 385 -11.26 -14.58 -3.53
N HIS A 386 -12.17 -14.32 -2.57
CA HIS A 386 -12.57 -12.96 -2.21
C HIS A 386 -11.90 -12.44 -0.93
N ARG A 387 -11.40 -13.33 -0.07
CA ARG A 387 -10.82 -12.94 1.24
C ARG A 387 -9.30 -12.93 1.28
N LEU A 388 -8.62 -13.64 0.35
CA LEU A 388 -7.16 -13.66 0.26
C LEU A 388 -6.70 -12.93 -1.00
N ASP A 389 -6.01 -11.81 -0.83
CA ASP A 389 -5.36 -11.10 -1.91
C ASP A 389 -3.84 -11.23 -1.80
N ILE A 390 -3.20 -11.40 -2.95
CA ILE A 390 -1.75 -11.48 -3.04
C ILE A 390 -1.26 -10.35 -3.96
N VAL A 391 -0.51 -9.43 -3.38
CA VAL A 391 0.18 -8.38 -4.14
C VAL A 391 1.55 -8.90 -4.54
N LEU A 392 1.73 -9.15 -5.83
CA LEU A 392 2.99 -9.63 -6.38
C LEU A 392 3.88 -8.43 -6.73
N MET A 393 5.04 -8.34 -6.06
CA MET A 393 6.00 -7.28 -6.34
C MET A 393 7.13 -7.76 -7.26
N GLN A 394 7.48 -6.91 -8.22
CA GLN A 394 8.62 -7.15 -9.11
C GLN A 394 9.95 -6.82 -8.43
N LEU A 395 11.02 -7.40 -8.95
CA LEU A 395 12.37 -7.20 -8.46
C LEU A 395 12.84 -5.74 -8.58
N VAL A 396 13.70 -5.33 -7.65
CA VAL A 396 14.40 -4.06 -7.67
C VAL A 396 15.82 -4.28 -8.22
N LYS A 397 16.20 -3.44 -9.16
CA LYS A 397 17.55 -3.36 -9.70
C LYS A 397 18.20 -2.10 -9.17
N LEU A 398 19.26 -2.23 -8.39
CA LEU A 398 20.02 -1.08 -7.93
C LEU A 398 20.95 -0.61 -9.05
N VAL A 399 20.95 0.70 -9.28
CA VAL A 399 21.85 1.34 -10.26
C VAL A 399 22.61 2.50 -9.61
N ARG A 400 23.78 2.79 -10.10
CA ARG A 400 24.58 3.96 -9.73
C ARG A 400 25.38 4.40 -10.96
N ASP A 401 25.27 5.66 -11.31
CA ASP A 401 25.91 6.22 -12.50
C ASP A 401 25.59 5.44 -13.79
N GLY A 402 24.37 4.90 -13.89
CA GLY A 402 23.90 4.09 -15.00
C GLY A 402 24.34 2.61 -14.99
N GLU A 403 25.15 2.19 -14.01
CA GLU A 403 25.62 0.81 -13.88
C GLU A 403 24.89 0.03 -12.78
N VAL A 404 24.68 -1.28 -13.00
CA VAL A 404 24.01 -2.16 -12.03
C VAL A 404 24.93 -2.45 -10.84
N VAL A 405 24.44 -2.16 -9.65
CA VAL A 405 25.14 -2.47 -8.40
C VAL A 405 24.60 -3.78 -7.83
N ARG A 406 25.46 -4.80 -7.74
CA ARG A 406 25.09 -6.13 -7.21
C ARG A 406 25.67 -6.43 -5.84
N MET A 407 26.73 -5.73 -5.46
CA MET A 407 27.47 -5.96 -4.23
C MET A 407 27.66 -4.65 -3.47
N SER A 408 27.65 -4.75 -2.14
CA SER A 408 28.02 -3.65 -1.26
C SER A 408 29.49 -3.26 -1.46
N LYS A 409 29.76 -1.96 -1.62
CA LYS A 409 31.13 -1.44 -1.71
C LYS A 409 31.94 -1.72 -0.43
N ARG A 410 31.25 -1.76 0.73
CA ARG A 410 31.84 -1.96 2.04
C ARG A 410 32.22 -3.41 2.30
N THR A 411 31.33 -4.34 1.95
CA THR A 411 31.47 -5.75 2.34
C THR A 411 31.89 -6.67 1.19
N GLY A 412 31.77 -6.23 -0.07
CA GLY A 412 32.00 -7.06 -1.26
C GLY A 412 30.99 -8.20 -1.44
N LYS A 413 29.88 -8.18 -0.67
CA LYS A 413 28.81 -9.20 -0.67
C LYS A 413 27.52 -8.64 -1.24
N ALA A 414 26.50 -9.49 -1.37
CA ALA A 414 25.16 -9.05 -1.72
C ALA A 414 24.66 -8.00 -0.73
N ILE A 415 23.99 -6.96 -1.25
CA ILE A 415 23.53 -5.82 -0.46
C ILE A 415 22.43 -6.26 0.49
N SER A 416 22.68 -6.14 1.79
CA SER A 416 21.67 -6.31 2.83
C SER A 416 20.80 -5.07 3.01
N LEU A 417 19.70 -5.20 3.75
CA LEU A 417 18.90 -4.04 4.16
C LEU A 417 19.74 -3.06 5.00
N THR A 418 20.57 -3.56 5.88
CA THR A 418 21.47 -2.72 6.70
C THR A 418 22.44 -1.94 5.83
N ASP A 419 23.09 -2.58 4.83
CA ASP A 419 24.01 -1.89 3.91
C ASP A 419 23.28 -0.77 3.14
N LEU A 420 22.04 -1.02 2.70
CA LEU A 420 21.23 -0.01 2.02
C LEU A 420 20.93 1.18 2.92
N LEU A 421 20.51 0.93 4.17
CA LEU A 421 20.16 1.99 5.13
C LEU A 421 21.37 2.74 5.71
N ASP A 422 22.58 2.16 5.59
CA ASP A 422 23.82 2.85 5.93
C ASP A 422 24.22 3.88 4.87
N GLU A 423 23.79 3.69 3.63
CA GLU A 423 24.15 4.53 2.50
C GLU A 423 23.01 5.49 2.07
N ILE A 424 21.76 5.04 2.13
CA ILE A 424 20.60 5.77 1.61
C ILE A 424 19.69 6.18 2.77
N PRO A 425 19.26 7.46 2.83
CA PRO A 425 18.28 7.90 3.82
C PRO A 425 16.99 7.08 3.77
N VAL A 426 16.43 6.74 4.94
CA VAL A 426 15.17 5.98 5.07
C VAL A 426 14.05 6.63 4.26
N ASP A 427 13.92 7.96 4.31
CA ASP A 427 12.90 8.71 3.57
C ASP A 427 12.98 8.47 2.06
N ALA A 428 14.20 8.45 1.51
CA ALA A 428 14.42 8.17 0.09
C ALA A 428 14.04 6.72 -0.25
N CYS A 429 14.48 5.75 0.56
CA CYS A 429 14.08 4.36 0.37
C CYS A 429 12.56 4.21 0.39
N ARG A 430 11.86 4.79 1.37
CA ARG A 430 10.41 4.71 1.51
C ARG A 430 9.68 5.35 0.33
N TYR A 431 10.15 6.50 -0.16
CA TYR A 431 9.55 7.13 -1.32
C TYR A 431 9.70 6.27 -2.58
N PHE A 432 10.94 5.89 -2.92
CA PHE A 432 11.20 5.18 -4.17
C PHE A 432 10.58 3.77 -4.19
N PHE A 433 10.62 3.04 -3.08
CA PHE A 433 10.05 1.69 -3.01
C PHE A 433 8.51 1.66 -3.01
N ASN A 434 7.84 2.77 -2.72
CA ASN A 434 6.39 2.92 -2.92
C ASN A 434 5.99 3.09 -4.41
N ALA A 435 6.87 2.72 -5.35
CA ALA A 435 6.51 2.60 -6.75
C ALA A 435 5.53 1.44 -6.96
N LYS A 436 4.75 1.52 -8.05
CA LYS A 436 3.74 0.52 -8.41
C LYS A 436 4.30 -0.91 -8.32
N PRO A 437 3.69 -1.82 -7.53
CA PRO A 437 4.27 -3.13 -7.23
C PRO A 437 4.58 -3.98 -8.46
N GLU A 438 3.70 -3.97 -9.46
CA GLU A 438 3.77 -4.79 -10.67
C GLU A 438 4.88 -4.39 -11.64
N THR A 439 5.50 -3.22 -11.45
CA THR A 439 6.56 -2.74 -12.33
C THR A 439 7.94 -3.11 -11.81
N GLN A 440 8.82 -3.56 -12.73
CA GLN A 440 10.24 -3.61 -12.43
C GLN A 440 10.73 -2.19 -12.13
N MET A 441 11.63 -2.09 -11.16
CA MET A 441 12.12 -0.82 -10.66
C MET A 441 13.64 -0.77 -10.77
N GLU A 442 14.17 0.29 -11.38
CA GLU A 442 15.55 0.70 -11.22
C GLU A 442 15.62 1.75 -10.10
N PHE A 443 16.32 1.43 -9.03
CA PHE A 443 16.54 2.34 -7.90
C PHE A 443 17.93 2.96 -8.03
N ASP A 444 17.96 4.23 -8.38
CA ASP A 444 19.21 4.98 -8.55
C ASP A 444 19.70 5.50 -7.19
N LEU A 445 20.78 4.88 -6.70
CA LEU A 445 21.41 5.22 -5.42
C LEU A 445 21.99 6.64 -5.43
N GLY A 446 22.47 7.12 -6.59
CA GLY A 446 22.99 8.48 -6.75
C GLY A 446 21.87 9.52 -6.67
N LEU A 447 20.75 9.28 -7.37
CA LEU A 447 19.58 10.16 -7.32
C LEU A 447 18.98 10.22 -5.91
N ALA A 448 18.92 9.09 -5.21
CA ALA A 448 18.30 8.99 -3.88
C ALA A 448 18.96 9.83 -2.80
N VAL A 449 20.23 10.20 -2.96
CA VAL A 449 20.99 11.03 -2.01
C VAL A 449 21.18 12.48 -2.45
N ARG A 450 20.63 12.87 -3.62
CA ARG A 450 20.76 14.26 -4.10
C ARG A 450 19.90 15.22 -3.30
N GLU A 451 20.45 16.38 -3.01
CA GLU A 451 19.78 17.49 -2.32
C GLU A 451 19.37 18.59 -3.30
N ASP A 452 18.67 18.22 -4.36
CA ASP A 452 18.17 19.12 -5.39
C ASP A 452 16.80 18.68 -5.95
N SER A 453 16.22 19.49 -6.84
CA SER A 453 14.88 19.27 -7.39
C SER A 453 14.74 18.05 -8.32
N GLU A 454 15.84 17.40 -8.71
CA GLU A 454 15.78 16.15 -9.47
C GLU A 454 15.44 14.95 -8.56
N ASN A 455 15.77 15.03 -7.26
CA ASN A 455 15.34 14.06 -6.28
C ASN A 455 13.90 14.38 -5.83
N PRO A 456 12.90 13.55 -6.17
CA PRO A 456 11.50 13.84 -5.87
C PRO A 456 11.21 13.86 -4.35
N VAL A 457 11.96 13.15 -3.54
CA VAL A 457 11.85 13.18 -2.07
C VAL A 457 12.23 14.56 -1.56
N TYR A 458 13.42 15.00 -1.95
CA TYR A 458 13.91 16.32 -1.60
C TYR A 458 12.95 17.42 -2.07
N TYR A 459 12.43 17.31 -3.29
CA TYR A 459 11.49 18.28 -3.86
C TYR A 459 10.21 18.44 -3.02
N VAL A 460 9.62 17.34 -2.56
CA VAL A 460 8.42 17.35 -1.71
C VAL A 460 8.73 17.88 -0.31
N GLN A 461 9.81 17.42 0.30
CA GLN A 461 10.25 17.87 1.62
C GLN A 461 10.63 19.37 1.61
N TYR A 462 11.30 19.83 0.56
CA TYR A 462 11.63 21.24 0.38
C TYR A 462 10.39 22.13 0.27
N ALA A 463 9.32 21.69 -0.40
CA ALA A 463 8.06 22.44 -0.43
C ALA A 463 7.52 22.65 0.99
N HIS A 464 7.49 21.61 1.83
CA HIS A 464 7.05 21.70 3.22
C HIS A 464 7.96 22.63 4.05
N ALA A 465 9.28 22.46 3.99
CA ALA A 465 10.24 23.26 4.73
C ALA A 465 10.19 24.74 4.32
N ARG A 466 10.01 25.03 3.02
CA ARG A 466 9.84 26.39 2.50
C ARG A 466 8.61 27.06 3.06
N ILE A 467 7.48 26.35 3.17
CA ILE A 467 6.26 26.88 3.81
C ILE A 467 6.53 27.17 5.28
N CYS A 468 7.13 26.24 6.02
CA CYS A 468 7.47 26.47 7.43
C CYS A 468 8.35 27.70 7.64
N THR A 469 9.34 27.91 6.76
CA THR A 469 10.21 29.09 6.78
C THR A 469 9.42 30.38 6.50
N LEU A 470 8.54 30.37 5.52
CA LEU A 470 7.65 31.48 5.19
C LEU A 470 6.75 31.87 6.38
N LEU A 471 6.09 30.89 7.00
CA LEU A 471 5.22 31.12 8.14
C LEU A 471 5.98 31.73 9.33
N LYS A 472 7.18 31.19 9.64
CA LYS A 472 8.04 31.72 10.70
C LYS A 472 8.49 33.15 10.43
N ALA A 473 8.86 33.48 9.18
CA ALA A 473 9.29 34.82 8.80
C ALA A 473 8.16 35.84 8.92
N LEU A 474 6.94 35.51 8.44
CA LEU A 474 5.79 36.41 8.55
C LEU A 474 5.29 36.54 10.00
N ALA A 475 5.34 35.49 10.79
CA ALA A 475 5.03 35.56 12.22
C ALA A 475 5.96 36.51 12.98
N ALA A 476 7.26 36.56 12.65
CA ALA A 476 8.22 37.50 13.21
C ALA A 476 7.91 38.96 12.82
N GLU A 477 7.18 39.19 11.74
CA GLU A 477 6.71 40.51 11.29
C GLU A 477 5.31 40.85 11.83
N GLY A 478 4.71 39.96 12.66
CA GLY A 478 3.41 40.18 13.30
C GLY A 478 2.20 39.56 12.58
N TYR A 479 2.42 38.88 11.46
CA TYR A 479 1.35 38.21 10.71
C TYR A 479 1.20 36.76 11.18
N GLN A 480 0.12 36.46 11.88
CA GLN A 480 -0.19 35.10 12.33
C GLN A 480 -1.19 34.43 11.37
N VAL A 481 -1.06 33.11 11.25
CA VAL A 481 -2.08 32.31 10.55
C VAL A 481 -3.37 32.37 11.36
N LYS A 482 -4.44 32.81 10.71
CA LYS A 482 -5.79 32.90 11.30
C LYS A 482 -6.54 31.58 11.11
N ASP A 483 -7.56 31.35 11.94
CA ASP A 483 -8.53 30.28 11.70
C ASP A 483 -9.28 30.53 10.38
N ALA A 484 -9.65 29.45 9.67
CA ALA A 484 -10.32 29.59 8.36
C ALA A 484 -11.61 30.40 8.42
N ALA A 485 -12.32 30.35 9.57
CA ALA A 485 -13.55 31.11 9.80
C ALA A 485 -13.33 32.63 9.88
N GLU A 486 -12.09 33.08 10.13
CA GLU A 486 -11.72 34.50 10.24
C GLU A 486 -11.11 35.05 8.93
N VAL A 487 -11.02 34.22 7.88
CA VAL A 487 -10.36 34.56 6.61
C VAL A 487 -11.40 34.71 5.50
N ASP A 488 -11.33 35.81 4.77
CA ASP A 488 -12.13 36.01 3.56
C ASP A 488 -11.41 35.36 2.34
N PHE A 489 -11.89 34.20 1.92
CA PHE A 489 -11.33 33.49 0.76
C PHE A 489 -11.85 33.99 -0.58
N THR A 490 -12.83 34.91 -0.61
CA THR A 490 -13.34 35.51 -1.87
C THR A 490 -12.29 36.38 -2.56
N VAL A 491 -11.26 36.80 -1.82
CA VAL A 491 -10.13 37.58 -2.34
C VAL A 491 -9.14 36.72 -3.15
N LEU A 492 -9.22 35.37 -3.05
CA LEU A 492 -8.38 34.45 -3.81
C LEU A 492 -8.89 34.27 -5.24
N SER A 493 -8.49 35.17 -6.12
CA SER A 493 -8.98 35.25 -7.51
C SER A 493 -8.03 34.65 -8.54
N ALA A 494 -6.74 34.49 -8.21
CA ALA A 494 -5.74 33.98 -9.14
C ALA A 494 -5.97 32.50 -9.50
N PRO A 495 -5.72 32.11 -10.76
CA PRO A 495 -5.85 30.71 -11.18
C PRO A 495 -5.01 29.74 -10.36
N GLU A 496 -3.81 30.14 -9.94
CA GLU A 496 -2.87 29.33 -9.17
C GLU A 496 -3.38 29.09 -7.73
N GLU A 497 -4.08 30.06 -7.13
CA GLU A 497 -4.72 29.91 -5.82
C GLU A 497 -5.83 28.86 -5.90
N LYS A 498 -6.71 28.98 -6.88
CA LYS A 498 -7.82 28.04 -7.11
C LYS A 498 -7.31 26.64 -7.49
N ALA A 499 -6.25 26.55 -8.30
CA ALA A 499 -5.63 25.29 -8.68
C ALA A 499 -5.02 24.58 -7.46
N LEU A 500 -4.35 25.31 -6.55
CA LEU A 500 -3.80 24.74 -5.32
C LEU A 500 -4.92 24.18 -4.42
N ILE A 501 -6.02 24.93 -4.23
CA ILE A 501 -7.15 24.44 -3.41
C ILE A 501 -7.78 23.19 -4.05
N LYS A 502 -7.94 23.14 -5.37
CA LYS A 502 -8.42 21.94 -6.07
C LYS A 502 -7.49 20.74 -5.86
N GLN A 503 -6.18 20.96 -5.91
CA GLN A 503 -5.19 19.91 -5.64
C GLN A 503 -5.27 19.42 -4.20
N LEU A 504 -5.42 20.32 -3.23
CA LEU A 504 -5.62 19.96 -1.81
C LEU A 504 -6.86 19.10 -1.61
N ALA A 505 -7.97 19.41 -2.30
CA ALA A 505 -9.22 18.66 -2.23
C ALA A 505 -9.11 17.22 -2.77
N GLN A 506 -8.10 16.90 -3.59
CA GLN A 506 -7.90 15.56 -4.15
C GLN A 506 -7.38 14.55 -3.12
N TYR A 507 -6.74 14.98 -2.04
CA TYR A 507 -6.08 14.08 -1.09
C TYR A 507 -6.97 12.92 -0.59
N PRO A 508 -8.22 13.14 -0.11
CA PRO A 508 -9.08 12.04 0.32
C PRO A 508 -9.41 11.03 -0.80
N VAL A 509 -9.55 11.51 -2.04
CA VAL A 509 -9.80 10.66 -3.21
C VAL A 509 -8.58 9.80 -3.52
N VAL A 510 -7.39 10.37 -3.46
CA VAL A 510 -6.12 9.68 -3.71
C VAL A 510 -5.88 8.60 -2.67
N VAL A 511 -6.15 8.86 -1.38
CA VAL A 511 -6.05 7.85 -0.32
C VAL A 511 -6.99 6.68 -0.58
N GLN A 512 -8.25 6.96 -0.95
CA GLN A 512 -9.22 5.90 -1.28
C GLN A 512 -8.82 5.07 -2.51
N LEU A 513 -8.26 5.72 -3.54
CA LEU A 513 -7.74 5.02 -4.72
C LEU A 513 -6.57 4.11 -4.36
N ALA A 514 -5.62 4.61 -3.56
CA ALA A 514 -4.49 3.83 -3.09
C ALA A 514 -4.92 2.60 -2.26
N ALA A 515 -5.95 2.74 -1.42
CA ALA A 515 -6.52 1.64 -0.65
C ALA A 515 -7.26 0.62 -1.54
N ARG A 516 -8.07 1.09 -2.49
CA ARG A 516 -8.86 0.24 -3.38
C ARG A 516 -7.99 -0.61 -4.30
N ASP A 517 -6.95 0.01 -4.87
CA ASP A 517 -6.12 -0.59 -5.92
C ASP A 517 -4.82 -1.21 -5.33
N TYR A 518 -4.62 -1.14 -4.01
CA TYR A 518 -3.39 -1.58 -3.30
C TYR A 518 -2.11 -0.96 -3.89
N ASP A 519 -2.21 0.30 -4.32
CA ASP A 519 -1.13 1.01 -5.01
C ASP A 519 -0.73 2.30 -4.29
N PRO A 520 0.29 2.25 -3.41
CA PRO A 520 0.78 3.44 -2.70
C PRO A 520 1.39 4.51 -3.62
N SER A 521 1.73 4.19 -4.86
CA SER A 521 2.29 5.15 -5.81
C SER A 521 1.36 6.33 -6.12
N PHE A 522 0.05 6.17 -5.91
CA PHE A 522 -0.91 7.27 -6.01
C PHE A 522 -0.57 8.41 -5.03
N ILE A 523 -0.14 8.07 -3.80
CA ILE A 523 0.24 9.07 -2.79
C ILE A 523 1.54 9.78 -3.20
N ASN A 524 2.55 9.05 -3.66
CA ASN A 524 3.82 9.64 -4.12
C ASN A 524 3.59 10.67 -5.24
N ARG A 525 2.83 10.28 -6.25
CA ARG A 525 2.49 11.17 -7.37
C ARG A 525 1.74 12.40 -6.91
N TYR A 526 0.73 12.20 -6.06
CA TYR A 526 -0.05 13.30 -5.49
C TYR A 526 0.82 14.31 -4.73
N LEU A 527 1.75 13.83 -3.90
CA LEU A 527 2.65 14.71 -3.15
C LEU A 527 3.56 15.54 -4.05
N SER A 528 4.09 14.94 -5.11
CA SER A 528 4.88 15.66 -6.13
C SER A 528 4.05 16.72 -6.85
N GLU A 529 2.81 16.39 -7.23
CA GLU A 529 1.88 17.32 -7.87
C GLU A 529 1.46 18.45 -6.93
N LEU A 530 1.22 18.15 -5.64
CA LEU A 530 0.89 19.16 -4.63
C LEU A 530 2.07 20.11 -4.38
N ALA A 531 3.29 19.59 -4.28
CA ALA A 531 4.49 20.41 -4.17
C ALA A 531 4.65 21.34 -5.38
N ALA A 532 4.44 20.81 -6.59
CA ALA A 532 4.48 21.60 -7.82
C ALA A 532 3.39 22.69 -7.87
N ALA A 533 2.16 22.37 -7.44
CA ALA A 533 1.06 23.33 -7.35
C ALA A 533 1.37 24.45 -6.34
N PHE A 534 1.93 24.08 -5.19
CA PHE A 534 2.39 25.07 -4.20
C PHE A 534 3.49 25.98 -4.76
N HIS A 535 4.49 25.45 -5.45
CA HIS A 535 5.56 26.27 -6.03
C HIS A 535 5.03 27.23 -7.11
N LYS A 536 4.06 26.80 -7.93
CA LYS A 536 3.38 27.67 -8.91
C LYS A 536 2.64 28.81 -8.22
N PHE A 537 1.84 28.49 -7.20
CA PHE A 537 1.15 29.48 -6.38
C PHE A 537 2.14 30.46 -5.74
N TYR A 538 3.19 29.98 -5.09
CA TYR A 538 4.17 30.82 -4.40
C TYR A 538 4.92 31.78 -5.34
N ASN A 539 5.19 31.35 -6.56
CA ASN A 539 5.88 32.16 -7.55
C ASN A 539 4.96 33.21 -8.25
N ALA A 540 3.69 32.85 -8.45
CA ALA A 540 2.73 33.71 -9.13
C ALA A 540 2.01 34.70 -8.18
N CYS A 541 1.75 34.25 -6.94
CA CYS A 541 0.94 34.98 -5.97
C CYS A 541 1.81 35.53 -4.82
N ARG A 542 2.17 36.79 -4.91
CA ARG A 542 2.95 37.42 -3.84
C ARG A 542 2.16 37.45 -2.54
N ILE A 543 2.77 37.07 -1.41
CA ILE A 543 2.12 37.07 -0.10
C ILE A 543 2.47 38.34 0.67
N LYS A 544 3.76 38.62 0.83
CA LYS A 544 4.24 39.81 1.53
C LYS A 544 4.05 41.08 0.68
N GLY A 545 3.52 42.14 1.32
CA GLY A 545 3.33 43.45 0.67
C GLY A 545 2.02 43.62 -0.10
N GLU A 546 1.13 42.64 0.02
CA GLU A 546 -0.25 42.75 -0.45
C GLU A 546 -1.18 43.37 0.62
N ALA A 547 -2.42 43.67 0.25
CA ALA A 547 -3.43 44.09 1.23
C ALA A 547 -3.62 43.02 2.30
N GLU A 548 -3.86 43.41 3.54
CA GLU A 548 -3.85 42.50 4.70
C GLU A 548 -4.80 41.30 4.53
N ASN A 549 -6.00 41.52 3.98
CA ASN A 549 -6.94 40.42 3.73
C ASN A 549 -6.42 39.41 2.71
N VAL A 550 -5.74 39.85 1.66
CA VAL A 550 -5.11 38.98 0.64
C VAL A 550 -3.92 38.26 1.24
N LEU A 551 -3.08 38.95 2.04
CA LEU A 551 -1.96 38.35 2.74
C LEU A 551 -2.43 37.23 3.67
N LEU A 552 -3.44 37.47 4.50
CA LEU A 552 -3.97 36.49 5.45
C LEU A 552 -4.59 35.29 4.73
N ALA A 553 -5.31 35.49 3.63
CA ALA A 553 -5.90 34.41 2.84
C ALA A 553 -4.82 33.53 2.18
N ARG A 554 -3.79 34.15 1.58
CA ARG A 554 -2.64 33.42 0.99
C ARG A 554 -1.79 32.72 2.04
N LEU A 555 -1.62 33.34 3.21
CA LEU A 555 -0.90 32.75 4.34
C LEU A 555 -1.63 31.50 4.85
N LYS A 556 -2.96 31.57 5.00
CA LYS A 556 -3.80 30.44 5.37
C LYS A 556 -3.75 29.33 4.33
N LEU A 557 -3.80 29.66 3.04
CA LEU A 557 -3.68 28.68 1.96
C LEU A 557 -2.32 27.97 1.98
N ALA A 558 -1.23 28.71 2.23
CA ALA A 558 0.11 28.12 2.36
C ALA A 558 0.17 27.16 3.56
N ASP A 559 -0.37 27.55 4.73
CA ASP A 559 -0.42 26.68 5.90
C ASP A 559 -1.26 25.40 5.67
N THR A 560 -2.38 25.55 4.97
CA THR A 560 -3.21 24.41 4.56
C THR A 560 -2.43 23.45 3.65
N ALA A 561 -1.65 23.97 2.72
CA ALA A 561 -0.78 23.14 1.87
C ALA A 561 0.31 22.41 2.68
N ARG A 562 0.91 23.09 3.67
CA ARG A 562 1.86 22.49 4.61
C ARG A 562 1.23 21.31 5.36
N ALA A 563 0.03 21.50 5.89
CA ALA A 563 -0.69 20.48 6.65
C ALA A 563 -0.97 19.22 5.80
N VAL A 564 -1.45 19.39 4.56
CA VAL A 564 -1.75 18.26 3.67
C VAL A 564 -0.47 17.58 3.18
N LEU A 565 0.60 18.32 2.86
CA LEU A 565 1.92 17.73 2.56
C LEU A 565 2.40 16.87 3.73
N LYS A 566 2.35 17.39 4.95
CA LYS A 566 2.72 16.63 6.15
C LYS A 566 1.89 15.36 6.32
N ASN A 567 0.57 15.45 6.16
CA ASN A 567 -0.33 14.29 6.26
C ASN A 567 0.04 13.20 5.25
N GLY A 568 0.30 13.56 4.01
CA GLY A 568 0.69 12.61 2.96
C GLY A 568 2.07 12.00 3.20
N MET A 569 3.07 12.80 3.58
CA MET A 569 4.41 12.31 3.96
C MET A 569 4.35 11.33 5.13
N THR A 570 3.63 11.69 6.20
CA THR A 570 3.44 10.83 7.37
C THR A 570 2.73 9.53 7.00
N LEU A 571 1.72 9.57 6.13
CA LEU A 571 0.96 8.38 5.70
C LEU A 571 1.85 7.33 5.04
N ILE A 572 2.82 7.74 4.24
CA ILE A 572 3.76 6.83 3.57
C ILE A 572 5.10 6.69 4.32
N GLY A 573 5.18 7.26 5.53
CA GLY A 573 6.22 7.01 6.51
C GLY A 573 7.56 7.65 6.22
N TYR A 574 7.60 8.85 5.60
CA TYR A 574 8.80 9.66 5.56
C TYR A 574 8.61 11.03 6.22
N SER A 575 9.69 11.66 6.60
CA SER A 575 9.68 12.85 7.45
C SER A 575 9.19 14.11 6.72
N ALA A 576 8.61 15.03 7.47
CA ALA A 576 8.21 16.36 7.02
C ALA A 576 9.10 17.41 7.72
N PRO A 577 10.34 17.67 7.22
CA PRO A 577 11.27 18.58 7.87
C PRO A 577 10.74 20.01 7.81
N GLU A 578 10.97 20.76 8.89
CA GLU A 578 10.59 22.17 8.95
C GLU A 578 11.68 23.10 8.42
N LYS A 579 12.88 22.56 8.21
CA LYS A 579 14.05 23.27 7.70
C LYS A 579 14.90 22.29 6.87
N MET A 580 15.33 22.74 5.73
CA MET A 580 16.29 22.08 4.85
C MET A 580 17.34 23.09 4.38
#